data_4784eb5e4b91e5a05a7f4c61813cfa85
#
_entry.id   4784eb5e4b91e5a05a7f4c61813cfa85
#
_cell.length_a   1.000
_cell.length_b   1.000
_cell.length_c   1.000
_cell.angle_alpha   90.00
_cell.angle_beta   90.00
_cell.angle_gamma   90.00
#
_symmetry.space_group_name_H-M   'P 1'
#
loop_
_entity.id
_entity.type
_entity.pdbx_description
1 polymer ?
#
loop_
_entity_poly.entity_id
_entity_poly.type
_entity_poly.pdbx_seq_one_letter_code
_entity_poly.pdbx_strand_id
1 'polypeptide(L)'
;DDPYEETAAAPVDTSGAPLLDVHCESRDKAVAVGGYGYYLETSNGGDTWKKRTAALSNNDGWHLYGYAAAPASSDRYLVGEKGVIFRSADKGQNWEALTSPYEGTLFGATPISDYQVLVYGLQGNVWLTANRGSSWVKVPTKLTRGVNDGTVLDDGTVVLVTNAGGILTSHDGGQTFSLRFLPDRESISAILPRKAGGVLVAGQGGVRVIEDVK
;
A
#
# COMPACT_ATOMS: atom_id res chain seq x y z
N ASP A 1 19.06 20.90 8.09
CA ASP A 1 17.77 21.07 8.78
C ASP A 1 16.69 20.79 7.75
N ASP A 2 15.87 19.77 8.01
CA ASP A 2 14.72 19.43 7.16
C ASP A 2 13.60 20.45 7.44
N PRO A 3 13.16 21.26 6.45
CA PRO A 3 12.13 22.29 6.66
C PRO A 3 10.75 21.72 7.04
N TYR A 4 10.57 20.41 6.94
CA TYR A 4 9.34 19.69 7.27
C TYR A 4 9.45 18.92 8.60
N GLU A 5 10.57 19.05 9.32
CA GLU A 5 10.76 18.40 10.61
C GLU A 5 10.01 19.15 11.71
N GLU A 6 8.86 18.67 12.12
CA GLU A 6 8.28 19.05 13.41
C GLU A 6 9.01 18.27 14.51
N THR A 7 9.94 18.90 15.21
CA THR A 7 10.61 18.32 16.37
C THR A 7 9.64 18.23 17.53
N ALA A 8 8.96 17.09 17.65
CA ALA A 8 8.20 16.81 18.85
C ALA A 8 9.12 16.17 19.89
N ALA A 9 9.45 16.90 20.94
CA ALA A 9 10.02 16.34 22.16
C ALA A 9 8.98 15.52 23.00
N ALA A 10 7.76 15.39 22.50
CA ALA A 10 6.64 14.66 23.10
C ALA A 10 6.17 13.55 22.15
N PRO A 11 5.52 12.49 22.65
CA PRO A 11 4.84 11.50 21.79
C PRO A 11 3.92 12.22 20.81
N VAL A 12 3.95 11.81 19.54
CA VAL A 12 3.03 12.37 18.53
C VAL A 12 1.61 12.04 18.95
N ASP A 13 0.83 13.09 19.23
CA ASP A 13 -0.59 12.93 19.54
C ASP A 13 -1.34 12.55 18.25
N THR A 14 -1.75 11.30 18.17
CA THR A 14 -2.63 10.78 17.11
C THR A 14 -4.07 10.68 17.58
N SER A 15 -4.43 11.30 18.72
CA SER A 15 -5.78 11.23 19.28
C SER A 15 -6.79 11.72 18.22
N GLY A 16 -7.72 10.83 17.86
CA GLY A 16 -8.76 11.09 16.87
C GLY A 16 -8.37 10.80 15.41
N ALA A 17 -7.11 10.42 15.11
CA ALA A 17 -6.68 10.02 13.76
C ALA A 17 -6.24 8.54 13.76
N PRO A 18 -7.02 7.62 13.16
CA PRO A 18 -6.60 6.23 13.06
C PRO A 18 -5.38 6.11 12.14
N LEU A 19 -4.37 5.34 12.56
CA LEU A 19 -3.34 4.84 11.66
C LEU A 19 -3.90 3.65 10.90
N LEU A 20 -3.68 3.61 9.59
CA LEU A 20 -4.32 2.67 8.67
C LEU A 20 -3.33 1.69 8.03
N ASP A 21 -2.06 2.10 7.94
CA ASP A 21 -0.98 1.24 7.43
C ASP A 21 0.33 1.54 8.14
N VAL A 22 1.20 0.52 8.20
CA VAL A 22 2.56 0.61 8.72
C VAL A 22 3.52 -0.20 7.85
N HIS A 23 4.62 0.42 7.46
CA HIS A 23 5.67 -0.21 6.67
C HIS A 23 7.01 -0.12 7.40
N CYS A 24 7.62 -1.27 7.67
CA CYS A 24 8.94 -1.36 8.28
C CYS A 24 10.01 -1.48 7.20
N GLU A 25 10.86 -0.46 7.04
CA GLU A 25 11.99 -0.48 6.10
C GLU A 25 13.20 -1.23 6.69
N SER A 26 13.36 -1.17 8.00
CA SER A 26 14.41 -1.87 8.76
C SER A 26 13.98 -2.05 10.21
N ARG A 27 14.87 -2.57 11.05
CA ARG A 27 14.64 -2.67 12.50
C ARG A 27 14.38 -1.31 13.14
N ASP A 28 15.05 -0.27 12.66
CA ASP A 28 15.01 1.07 13.28
C ASP A 28 14.12 2.05 12.51
N LYS A 29 13.79 1.75 11.25
CA LYS A 29 13.02 2.65 10.38
C LYS A 29 11.68 2.08 10.00
N ALA A 30 10.63 2.84 10.27
CA ALA A 30 9.28 2.55 9.84
C ALA A 30 8.52 3.83 9.49
N VAL A 31 7.48 3.64 8.69
CA VAL A 31 6.51 4.67 8.30
C VAL A 31 5.13 4.21 8.75
N ALA A 32 4.32 5.12 9.27
CA ALA A 32 2.90 4.89 9.54
C ALA A 32 2.07 6.00 8.90
N VAL A 33 0.96 5.62 8.27
CA VAL A 33 0.06 6.54 7.59
C VAL A 33 -1.38 6.33 8.04
N GLY A 34 -2.24 7.34 7.85
CA GLY A 34 -3.59 7.18 8.34
C GLY A 34 -4.56 8.31 8.02
N GLY A 35 -5.56 8.41 8.87
CA GLY A 35 -6.63 9.39 8.78
C GLY A 35 -6.10 10.83 8.77
N TYR A 36 -6.85 11.71 8.11
CA TYR A 36 -6.53 13.14 8.02
C TYR A 36 -5.14 13.46 7.44
N GLY A 37 -4.62 12.56 6.58
CA GLY A 37 -3.32 12.71 5.93
C GLY A 37 -2.13 12.50 6.86
N TYR A 38 -2.31 11.84 8.01
CA TYR A 38 -1.19 11.54 8.90
C TYR A 38 -0.13 10.72 8.18
N TYR A 39 1.10 11.23 8.26
CA TYR A 39 2.31 10.60 7.76
C TYR A 39 3.38 10.74 8.84
N LEU A 40 3.79 9.63 9.43
CA LEU A 40 4.70 9.54 10.56
C LEU A 40 5.89 8.68 10.18
N GLU A 41 7.09 9.05 10.65
CA GLU A 41 8.32 8.30 10.48
C GLU A 41 9.03 8.06 11.82
N THR A 42 9.62 6.90 11.97
CA THR A 42 10.58 6.61 13.04
C THR A 42 11.93 6.21 12.46
N SER A 43 13.01 6.54 13.15
CA SER A 43 14.37 6.12 12.84
C SER A 43 15.07 5.43 14.01
N ASN A 44 14.33 5.09 15.08
CA ASN A 44 14.84 4.48 16.31
C ASN A 44 13.95 3.35 16.82
N GLY A 45 13.39 2.55 15.90
CA GLY A 45 12.61 1.36 16.22
C GLY A 45 11.23 1.64 16.81
N GLY A 46 10.72 2.86 16.67
CA GLY A 46 9.41 3.25 17.20
C GLY A 46 9.46 3.96 18.55
N ASP A 47 10.64 4.16 19.16
CA ASP A 47 10.79 4.88 20.42
C ASP A 47 10.27 6.32 20.30
N THR A 48 10.52 6.95 19.15
CA THR A 48 9.97 8.27 18.82
C THR A 48 9.50 8.30 17.36
N TRP A 49 8.49 9.10 17.09
CA TRP A 49 7.93 9.32 15.77
C TRP A 49 7.94 10.79 15.42
N LYS A 50 8.22 11.10 14.16
CA LYS A 50 8.16 12.45 13.59
C LYS A 50 6.97 12.55 12.66
N LYS A 51 6.21 13.63 12.79
CA LYS A 51 5.12 13.94 11.86
C LYS A 51 5.68 14.62 10.61
N ARG A 52 5.39 14.04 9.45
CA ARG A 52 5.87 14.49 8.13
C ARG A 52 4.72 14.90 7.19
N THR A 53 3.53 15.09 7.73
CA THR A 53 2.32 15.42 6.96
C THR A 53 2.51 16.66 6.07
N ALA A 54 3.28 17.66 6.54
CA ALA A 54 3.57 18.87 5.77
C ALA A 54 4.43 18.63 4.51
N ALA A 55 5.13 17.47 4.41
CA ALA A 55 5.87 17.09 3.22
C ALA A 55 4.99 16.70 2.03
N LEU A 56 3.68 16.48 2.29
CA LEU A 56 2.70 16.07 1.29
C LEU A 56 1.84 17.28 0.87
N SER A 57 1.62 17.45 -0.42
CA SER A 57 0.62 18.40 -0.93
C SER A 57 -0.81 17.87 -0.76
N ASN A 58 -1.18 17.56 0.47
CA ASN A 58 -2.48 16.99 0.88
C ASN A 58 -3.27 18.02 1.70
N ASN A 59 -3.53 19.19 1.12
CA ASN A 59 -4.16 20.32 1.82
C ASN A 59 -5.59 20.02 2.30
N ASP A 60 -6.30 19.12 1.63
CA ASP A 60 -7.65 18.70 2.00
C ASP A 60 -7.66 17.66 3.14
N GLY A 61 -6.50 17.16 3.54
CA GLY A 61 -6.37 16.16 4.60
C GLY A 61 -6.98 14.80 4.24
N TRP A 62 -6.94 14.40 2.95
CA TRP A 62 -7.43 13.09 2.53
C TRP A 62 -6.73 11.97 3.29
N HIS A 63 -7.49 10.95 3.68
CA HIS A 63 -6.95 9.79 4.38
C HIS A 63 -5.95 9.03 3.51
N LEU A 64 -4.81 8.65 4.09
CA LEU A 64 -3.80 7.80 3.47
C LEU A 64 -4.01 6.37 3.93
N TYR A 65 -4.21 5.46 2.99
CA TYR A 65 -4.56 4.06 3.27
C TYR A 65 -3.40 3.11 3.08
N GLY A 66 -2.42 3.43 2.24
CA GLY A 66 -1.32 2.54 1.98
C GLY A 66 -0.02 3.26 1.66
N TYR A 67 1.08 2.69 2.15
CA TYR A 67 2.45 3.06 1.83
C TYR A 67 3.15 1.87 1.16
N ALA A 68 3.95 2.13 0.14
CA ALA A 68 4.68 1.08 -0.55
C ALA A 68 6.09 1.53 -0.94
N ALA A 69 7.06 0.64 -0.75
CA ALA A 69 8.46 0.84 -1.13
C ALA A 69 8.81 -0.04 -2.33
N ALA A 70 9.36 0.55 -3.38
CA ALA A 70 9.87 -0.23 -4.52
C ALA A 70 11.10 -1.05 -4.09
N PRO A 71 11.22 -2.31 -4.57
CA PRO A 71 12.15 -3.29 -3.99
C PRO A 71 13.63 -2.95 -4.18
N ALA A 72 14.02 -2.31 -5.29
CA ALA A 72 15.42 -2.06 -5.62
C ALA A 72 15.73 -0.57 -5.91
N SER A 73 14.75 0.33 -5.80
CA SER A 73 14.95 1.76 -6.01
C SER A 73 14.62 2.60 -4.77
N SER A 74 14.83 3.91 -4.89
CA SER A 74 14.43 4.89 -3.88
C SER A 74 12.95 5.26 -3.93
N ASP A 75 12.20 4.72 -4.90
CA ASP A 75 10.81 5.09 -5.11
C ASP A 75 9.90 4.60 -3.98
N ARG A 76 9.06 5.50 -3.51
CA ARG A 76 8.01 5.25 -2.51
C ARG A 76 6.68 5.77 -3.05
N TYR A 77 5.62 5.11 -2.63
CA TYR A 77 4.25 5.48 -3.03
C TYR A 77 3.35 5.58 -1.82
N LEU A 78 2.49 6.60 -1.81
CA LEU A 78 1.39 6.75 -0.88
C LEU A 78 0.10 6.80 -1.68
N VAL A 79 -0.92 6.10 -1.22
CA VAL A 79 -2.24 6.08 -1.86
C VAL A 79 -3.34 6.30 -0.83
N GLY A 80 -4.48 6.83 -1.28
CA GLY A 80 -5.52 7.15 -0.34
C GLY A 80 -6.87 7.49 -0.90
N GLU A 81 -7.61 8.26 -0.12
CA GLU A 81 -8.95 8.74 -0.40
C GLU A 81 -8.97 9.63 -1.65
N LYS A 82 -10.11 9.65 -2.37
CA LYS A 82 -10.27 10.42 -3.62
C LYS A 82 -9.24 10.10 -4.70
N GLY A 83 -8.64 8.92 -4.62
CA GLY A 83 -7.63 8.50 -5.57
C GLY A 83 -6.29 9.20 -5.44
N VAL A 84 -5.98 9.87 -4.32
CA VAL A 84 -4.67 10.49 -4.18
C VAL A 84 -3.57 9.47 -4.33
N ILE A 85 -2.55 9.84 -5.09
CA ILE A 85 -1.32 9.09 -5.28
C ILE A 85 -0.16 10.07 -5.13
N PHE A 86 0.75 9.83 -4.20
CA PHE A 86 2.01 10.53 -4.11
C PHE A 86 3.15 9.58 -4.41
N ARG A 87 4.19 10.10 -5.05
CA ARG A 87 5.44 9.39 -5.30
C ARG A 87 6.61 10.19 -4.74
N SER A 88 7.54 9.50 -4.11
CA SER A 88 8.86 10.00 -3.78
C SER A 88 9.90 9.22 -4.59
N ALA A 89 10.90 9.90 -5.12
CA ALA A 89 12.05 9.30 -5.79
C ALA A 89 13.30 9.21 -4.89
N ASP A 90 13.19 9.65 -3.62
CA ASP A 90 14.31 9.86 -2.68
C ASP A 90 14.03 9.30 -1.27
N LYS A 91 13.33 8.17 -1.21
CA LYS A 91 12.99 7.45 0.04
C LYS A 91 12.13 8.27 1.01
N GLY A 92 11.17 9.06 0.49
CA GLY A 92 10.22 9.80 1.30
C GLY A 92 10.68 11.21 1.72
N GLN A 93 11.85 11.68 1.26
CA GLN A 93 12.31 13.03 1.60
C GLN A 93 11.46 14.10 0.90
N ASN A 94 11.18 13.92 -0.38
CA ASN A 94 10.33 14.79 -1.16
C ASN A 94 9.24 13.99 -1.86
N TRP A 95 8.05 14.60 -1.96
CA TRP A 95 6.87 13.94 -2.54
C TRP A 95 6.27 14.77 -3.67
N GLU A 96 5.87 14.11 -4.73
CA GLU A 96 5.11 14.69 -5.85
C GLU A 96 3.73 14.04 -5.93
N ALA A 97 2.69 14.82 -6.17
CA ALA A 97 1.37 14.29 -6.46
C ALA A 97 1.32 13.81 -7.91
N LEU A 98 0.88 12.57 -8.11
CA LEU A 98 0.69 12.01 -9.45
C LEU A 98 -0.75 12.20 -9.92
N THR A 99 -0.94 12.27 -11.24
CA THR A 99 -2.27 12.23 -11.84
C THR A 99 -2.88 10.84 -11.62
N SER A 100 -3.96 10.79 -10.85
CA SER A 100 -4.66 9.55 -10.56
C SER A 100 -5.52 9.10 -11.75
N PRO A 101 -5.57 7.80 -12.04
CA PRO A 101 -6.49 7.24 -13.03
C PRO A 101 -7.90 6.99 -12.48
N TYR A 102 -8.12 7.23 -11.18
CA TYR A 102 -9.33 6.86 -10.48
C TYR A 102 -9.68 7.88 -9.38
N GLU A 103 -10.93 8.28 -9.27
CA GLU A 103 -11.40 9.26 -8.29
C GLU A 103 -11.92 8.65 -6.98
N GLY A 104 -12.01 7.31 -6.91
CA GLY A 104 -12.40 6.59 -5.70
C GLY A 104 -11.20 6.26 -4.81
N THR A 105 -11.47 5.77 -3.59
CA THR A 105 -10.43 5.43 -2.63
C THR A 105 -9.55 4.29 -3.13
N LEU A 106 -8.25 4.50 -3.09
CA LEU A 106 -7.21 3.49 -3.24
C LEU A 106 -6.79 3.00 -1.85
N PHE A 107 -6.76 1.68 -1.66
CA PHE A 107 -6.42 1.07 -0.37
C PHE A 107 -4.96 0.68 -0.28
N GLY A 108 -4.31 0.39 -1.41
CA GLY A 108 -2.92 -0.01 -1.40
C GLY A 108 -2.23 0.18 -2.74
N ALA A 109 -0.91 0.05 -2.68
CA ALA A 109 -0.02 0.00 -3.82
C ALA A 109 0.93 -1.18 -3.66
N THR A 110 1.23 -1.89 -4.77
CA THR A 110 2.20 -2.99 -4.79
C THR A 110 3.21 -2.74 -5.89
N PRO A 111 4.41 -2.29 -5.56
CA PRO A 111 5.51 -2.23 -6.52
C PRO A 111 5.91 -3.64 -6.95
N ILE A 112 5.92 -3.89 -8.27
CA ILE A 112 6.34 -5.15 -8.88
C ILE A 112 7.81 -5.07 -9.27
N SER A 113 8.23 -3.89 -9.72
CA SER A 113 9.61 -3.57 -10.06
C SER A 113 9.87 -2.08 -9.79
N ASP A 114 11.05 -1.59 -10.15
CA ASP A 114 11.39 -0.17 -10.04
C ASP A 114 10.56 0.76 -10.94
N TYR A 115 9.84 0.21 -11.91
CA TYR A 115 9.05 0.97 -12.88
C TYR A 115 7.56 0.60 -12.86
N GLN A 116 7.25 -0.61 -12.40
CA GLN A 116 5.90 -1.17 -12.42
C GLN A 116 5.30 -1.17 -11.03
N VAL A 117 4.13 -0.57 -10.90
CA VAL A 117 3.38 -0.50 -9.65
C VAL A 117 1.89 -0.73 -9.94
N LEU A 118 1.27 -1.56 -9.15
CA LEU A 118 -0.19 -1.66 -9.07
C LEU A 118 -0.70 -0.70 -7.99
N VAL A 119 -1.80 -0.03 -8.27
CA VAL A 119 -2.63 0.63 -7.26
C VAL A 119 -4.03 0.04 -7.31
N TYR A 120 -4.65 -0.15 -6.16
CA TYR A 120 -5.94 -0.84 -6.08
C TYR A 120 -6.78 -0.32 -4.92
N GLY A 121 -8.11 -0.55 -5.01
CA GLY A 121 -9.01 -0.07 -3.97
C GLY A 121 -10.47 -0.47 -4.17
N LEU A 122 -11.36 0.50 -3.99
CA LEU A 122 -12.81 0.31 -4.04
C LEU A 122 -13.29 -0.33 -5.33
N GLN A 123 -14.35 -1.15 -5.23
CA GLN A 123 -15.08 -1.73 -6.35
C GLN A 123 -14.24 -2.56 -7.31
N GLY A 124 -13.14 -3.17 -6.81
CA GLY A 124 -12.26 -4.01 -7.62
C GLY A 124 -11.42 -3.23 -8.62
N ASN A 125 -11.31 -1.90 -8.47
CA ASN A 125 -10.45 -1.11 -9.32
C ASN A 125 -8.99 -1.46 -9.06
N VAL A 126 -8.29 -1.84 -10.13
CA VAL A 126 -6.85 -2.11 -10.15
C VAL A 126 -6.27 -1.42 -11.37
N TRP A 127 -5.18 -0.71 -11.19
CA TRP A 127 -4.49 0.03 -12.23
C TRP A 127 -2.99 -0.29 -12.18
N LEU A 128 -2.38 -0.48 -13.34
CA LEU A 128 -0.96 -0.76 -13.50
C LEU A 128 -0.27 0.41 -14.18
N THR A 129 0.84 0.85 -13.63
CA THR A 129 1.80 1.70 -14.31
C THR A 129 3.05 0.89 -14.67
N ALA A 130 3.65 1.17 -15.82
CA ALA A 130 4.95 0.65 -16.24
C ALA A 130 6.03 1.75 -16.31
N ASN A 131 5.71 2.95 -15.83
CA ASN A 131 6.56 4.14 -15.94
C ASN A 131 6.47 5.04 -14.69
N ARG A 132 6.47 4.42 -13.51
CA ARG A 132 6.48 5.08 -12.19
C ARG A 132 5.30 6.03 -11.96
N GLY A 133 4.12 5.73 -12.55
CA GLY A 133 2.92 6.55 -12.37
C GLY A 133 2.76 7.68 -13.39
N SER A 134 3.62 7.79 -14.40
CA SER A 134 3.44 8.78 -15.48
C SER A 134 2.21 8.46 -16.36
N SER A 135 1.81 7.21 -16.45
CA SER A 135 0.56 6.76 -17.05
C SER A 135 0.07 5.45 -16.43
N TRP A 136 -1.22 5.19 -16.57
CA TRP A 136 -1.88 4.05 -15.95
C TRP A 136 -2.75 3.30 -16.94
N VAL A 137 -2.79 1.98 -16.82
CA VAL A 137 -3.67 1.08 -17.57
C VAL A 137 -4.58 0.35 -16.61
N LYS A 138 -5.88 0.34 -16.88
CA LYS A 138 -6.85 -0.39 -16.07
C LYS A 138 -6.67 -1.90 -16.26
N VAL A 139 -6.55 -2.63 -15.16
CA VAL A 139 -6.46 -4.09 -15.16
C VAL A 139 -7.85 -4.67 -14.90
N PRO A 140 -8.39 -5.50 -15.82
CA PRO A 140 -9.71 -6.11 -15.64
C PRO A 140 -9.68 -7.19 -14.55
N THR A 141 -10.38 -6.99 -13.45
CA THR A 141 -10.46 -7.96 -12.34
C THR A 141 -11.78 -8.73 -12.29
N LYS A 142 -12.80 -8.26 -12.99
CA LYS A 142 -14.19 -8.77 -12.92
C LYS A 142 -14.78 -8.72 -11.49
N LEU A 143 -14.18 -7.91 -10.60
CA LEU A 143 -14.62 -7.72 -9.22
C LEU A 143 -15.54 -6.51 -9.09
N THR A 144 -16.46 -6.61 -8.12
CA THR A 144 -17.28 -5.49 -7.63
C THR A 144 -16.97 -5.17 -6.16
N ARG A 145 -16.08 -5.94 -5.55
CA ARG A 145 -15.64 -5.80 -4.16
C ARG A 145 -14.25 -5.17 -4.11
N GLY A 146 -13.93 -4.52 -2.99
CA GLY A 146 -12.65 -3.86 -2.80
C GLY A 146 -11.47 -4.82 -2.81
N VAL A 147 -10.36 -4.40 -3.39
CA VAL A 147 -9.04 -5.03 -3.26
C VAL A 147 -8.32 -4.33 -2.12
N ASN A 148 -8.00 -5.07 -1.06
CA ASN A 148 -7.51 -4.48 0.18
C ASN A 148 -5.99 -4.41 0.26
N ASP A 149 -5.29 -5.46 -0.20
CA ASP A 149 -3.85 -5.55 -0.08
C ASP A 149 -3.24 -6.44 -1.16
N GLY A 150 -1.93 -6.38 -1.33
CA GLY A 150 -1.21 -7.15 -2.33
C GLY A 150 0.27 -7.33 -2.02
N THR A 151 0.83 -8.37 -2.60
CA THR A 151 2.25 -8.70 -2.45
C THR A 151 2.82 -9.32 -3.72
N VAL A 152 4.15 -9.35 -3.81
CA VAL A 152 4.88 -10.08 -4.85
C VAL A 152 5.68 -11.19 -4.18
N LEU A 153 5.55 -12.40 -4.69
CA LEU A 153 6.30 -13.56 -4.22
C LEU A 153 7.69 -13.61 -4.84
N ASP A 154 8.58 -14.43 -4.28
CA ASP A 154 9.98 -14.57 -4.74
C ASP A 154 10.08 -15.04 -6.22
N ASP A 155 9.08 -15.75 -6.73
CA ASP A 155 9.01 -16.19 -8.14
C ASP A 155 8.42 -15.12 -9.09
N GLY A 156 8.13 -13.91 -8.58
CA GLY A 156 7.53 -12.81 -9.32
C GLY A 156 6.00 -12.87 -9.44
N THR A 157 5.36 -13.89 -8.86
CA THR A 157 3.90 -13.99 -8.81
C THR A 157 3.32 -12.83 -7.99
N VAL A 158 2.40 -12.08 -8.57
CA VAL A 158 1.67 -11.01 -7.88
C VAL A 158 0.38 -11.58 -7.31
N VAL A 159 0.14 -11.32 -6.03
CA VAL A 159 -1.08 -11.77 -5.33
C VAL A 159 -1.79 -10.57 -4.73
N LEU A 160 -3.08 -10.40 -5.04
CA LEU A 160 -3.95 -9.40 -4.42
C LEU A 160 -5.07 -10.09 -3.66
N VAL A 161 -5.52 -9.46 -2.56
CA VAL A 161 -6.59 -9.98 -1.71
C VAL A 161 -7.75 -9.00 -1.57
N THR A 162 -8.95 -9.55 -1.31
CA THR A 162 -10.17 -8.75 -1.32
C THR A 162 -10.96 -8.84 -0.01
N ASN A 163 -11.84 -7.87 0.21
CA ASN A 163 -12.78 -7.86 1.33
C ASN A 163 -13.94 -8.86 1.19
N ALA A 164 -13.85 -9.80 0.24
CA ALA A 164 -14.84 -10.87 0.05
C ALA A 164 -14.17 -12.25 -0.10
N GLY A 165 -12.99 -12.44 0.52
CA GLY A 165 -12.26 -13.71 0.48
C GLY A 165 -11.72 -14.07 -0.91
N GLY A 166 -11.62 -13.11 -1.81
CA GLY A 166 -11.05 -13.30 -3.14
C GLY A 166 -9.52 -13.20 -3.10
N ILE A 167 -8.88 -14.07 -3.86
CA ILE A 167 -7.45 -14.06 -4.14
C ILE A 167 -7.29 -13.95 -5.64
N LEU A 168 -6.60 -12.90 -6.07
CA LEU A 168 -6.22 -12.70 -7.46
C LEU A 168 -4.74 -13.03 -7.61
N THR A 169 -4.39 -13.80 -8.63
CA THR A 169 -3.01 -14.21 -8.91
C THR A 169 -2.63 -13.86 -10.33
N SER A 170 -1.47 -13.23 -10.50
CA SER A 170 -0.90 -12.87 -11.79
C SER A 170 0.51 -13.42 -11.92
N HIS A 171 0.83 -13.97 -13.10
CA HIS A 171 2.15 -14.46 -13.48
C HIS A 171 2.78 -13.64 -14.63
N ASP A 172 2.15 -12.52 -15.01
CA ASP A 172 2.55 -11.67 -16.14
C ASP A 172 2.85 -10.22 -15.72
N GLY A 173 3.28 -10.04 -14.46
CA GLY A 173 3.60 -8.72 -13.92
C GLY A 173 2.37 -7.84 -13.67
N GLY A 174 1.25 -8.43 -13.30
CA GLY A 174 0.02 -7.71 -12.94
C GLY A 174 -0.83 -7.27 -14.14
N GLN A 175 -0.55 -7.74 -15.35
CA GLN A 175 -1.31 -7.38 -16.55
C GLN A 175 -2.66 -8.10 -16.60
N THR A 176 -2.69 -9.37 -16.18
CA THR A 176 -3.91 -10.17 -16.06
C THR A 176 -3.95 -10.93 -14.75
N PHE A 177 -5.15 -11.21 -14.25
CA PHE A 177 -5.36 -11.94 -13.00
C PHE A 177 -6.34 -13.09 -13.18
N SER A 178 -5.98 -14.24 -12.59
CA SER A 178 -6.94 -15.29 -12.26
C SER A 178 -7.55 -14.99 -10.88
N LEU A 179 -8.85 -15.29 -10.70
CA LEU A 179 -9.56 -15.04 -9.46
C LEU A 179 -10.07 -16.36 -8.90
N ARG A 180 -9.76 -16.64 -7.65
CA ARG A 180 -10.43 -17.69 -6.85
C ARG A 180 -10.93 -17.12 -5.52
N PHE A 181 -11.85 -17.79 -4.90
CA PHE A 181 -12.37 -17.40 -3.59
C PHE A 181 -12.04 -18.46 -2.55
N LEU A 182 -11.77 -18.02 -1.33
CA LEU A 182 -11.73 -18.92 -0.19
C LEU A 182 -13.14 -19.48 0.07
N PRO A 183 -13.24 -20.73 0.58
CA PRO A 183 -14.55 -21.39 0.80
C PRO A 183 -15.48 -20.59 1.73
N ASP A 184 -14.92 -19.95 2.76
CA ASP A 184 -15.65 -19.17 3.76
C ASP A 184 -15.98 -17.73 3.29
N ARG A 185 -15.33 -17.25 2.22
CA ARG A 185 -15.52 -15.89 1.70
C ARG A 185 -15.29 -14.77 2.71
N GLU A 186 -14.58 -15.05 3.79
CA GLU A 186 -14.25 -14.06 4.80
C GLU A 186 -13.32 -12.98 4.26
N SER A 187 -13.54 -11.74 4.72
CA SER A 187 -12.70 -10.59 4.34
C SER A 187 -11.24 -10.83 4.68
N ILE A 188 -10.36 -10.59 3.71
CA ILE A 188 -8.92 -10.55 3.90
C ILE A 188 -8.50 -9.08 3.89
N SER A 189 -7.83 -8.65 4.95
CA SER A 189 -7.42 -7.24 5.13
C SER A 189 -5.95 -7.01 4.78
N ALA A 190 -5.09 -8.02 5.01
CA ALA A 190 -3.65 -7.91 4.77
C ALA A 190 -3.07 -9.22 4.27
N ILE A 191 -1.96 -9.14 3.52
CA ILE A 191 -1.23 -10.28 2.98
C ILE A 191 0.28 -10.05 3.09
N LEU A 192 1.02 -11.10 3.46
CA LEU A 192 2.48 -11.11 3.48
C LEU A 192 3.02 -12.36 2.77
N PRO A 193 4.12 -12.25 2.01
CA PRO A 193 4.78 -13.40 1.43
C PRO A 193 5.46 -14.23 2.53
N ARG A 194 5.54 -15.55 2.34
CA ARG A 194 6.26 -16.46 3.25
C ARG A 194 7.48 -17.02 2.55
N LYS A 195 8.63 -17.03 3.24
CA LYS A 195 9.87 -17.68 2.77
C LYS A 195 9.71 -19.18 2.53
N ALA A 196 8.78 -19.82 3.26
CA ALA A 196 8.47 -21.26 3.10
C ALA A 196 7.52 -21.55 1.93
N GLY A 197 7.16 -20.54 1.14
CA GLY A 197 6.15 -20.60 0.08
C GLY A 197 4.75 -20.26 0.59
N GLY A 198 3.85 -19.92 -0.34
CA GLY A 198 2.51 -19.44 -0.03
C GLY A 198 2.51 -18.04 0.61
N VAL A 199 1.41 -17.70 1.25
CA VAL A 199 1.21 -16.39 1.88
C VAL A 199 0.62 -16.54 3.29
N LEU A 200 0.88 -15.55 4.13
CA LEU A 200 0.18 -15.31 5.37
C LEU A 200 -0.88 -14.24 5.10
N VAL A 201 -2.11 -14.50 5.49
CA VAL A 201 -3.21 -13.53 5.37
C VAL A 201 -3.80 -13.25 6.74
N ALA A 202 -4.26 -12.01 6.94
CA ALA A 202 -4.99 -11.59 8.12
C ALA A 202 -6.32 -10.95 7.71
N GLY A 203 -7.37 -11.18 8.49
CA GLY A 203 -8.69 -10.65 8.20
C GLY A 203 -9.74 -11.11 9.21
N GLN A 204 -10.98 -11.16 8.79
CA GLN A 204 -12.11 -11.54 9.64
C GLN A 204 -11.95 -12.95 10.24
N GLY A 205 -11.35 -13.89 9.50
CA GLY A 205 -11.04 -15.26 9.96
C GLY A 205 -9.77 -15.38 10.80
N GLY A 206 -9.21 -14.27 11.31
CA GLY A 206 -7.93 -14.25 12.02
C GLY A 206 -6.74 -14.31 11.09
N VAL A 207 -5.63 -14.89 11.58
CA VAL A 207 -4.39 -15.05 10.80
C VAL A 207 -4.29 -16.48 10.28
N ARG A 208 -4.08 -16.64 8.98
CA ARG A 208 -4.06 -17.93 8.29
C ARG A 208 -2.91 -18.03 7.28
N VAL A 209 -2.44 -19.25 7.08
CA VAL A 209 -1.52 -19.60 6.00
C VAL A 209 -2.33 -20.14 4.81
N ILE A 210 -2.00 -19.66 3.62
CA ILE A 210 -2.49 -20.19 2.36
C ILE A 210 -1.28 -20.70 1.59
N GLU A 211 -1.13 -22.03 1.55
CA GLU A 211 0.02 -22.71 0.94
C GLU A 211 0.00 -22.58 -0.59
N ASP A 212 -1.17 -22.77 -1.20
CA ASP A 212 -1.35 -22.70 -2.65
C ASP A 212 -2.09 -21.42 -3.03
N VAL A 213 -1.39 -20.51 -3.68
CA VAL A 213 -1.95 -19.26 -4.24
C VAL A 213 -2.00 -19.27 -5.78
N LYS A 214 -1.66 -20.42 -6.38
CA LYS A 214 -1.67 -20.64 -7.84
C LYS A 214 -3.04 -20.98 -8.36
#